data_bb222a35fda5f44ceaa2240b676c46ec
#
_entry.id   bb222a35fda5f44ceaa2240b676c46ec
#
_cell.length_a   1.000
_cell.length_b   1.000
_cell.length_c   1.000
_cell.angle_alpha   90.00
_cell.angle_beta   90.00
_cell.angle_gamma   90.00
#
_symmetry.space_group_name_H-M   'P 1'
#
loop_
_entity.id
_entity.type
_entity.pdbx_description
1 polymer ?
#
loop_
_entity_poly.entity_id
_entity_poly.type
_entity_poly.pdbx_seq_one_letter_code
_entity_poly.pdbx_strand_id
1 'polypeptide(L)'
;MNKVSKIIWTDYFNYRTKLRGFDKAIIETILRFSTERYFDIATKRNIVIGKHNTKLVLIPYDKIKENIIPVTIHTTSRQQINFRLKTGRFVYE
;
A
#
# COMPACT_ATOMS: atom_id res chain seq x y z
N MET A 1 4.09 -3.50 18.31
CA MET A 1 4.46 -4.43 17.24
C MET A 1 3.28 -4.66 16.32
N ASN A 2 3.53 -4.52 15.05
CA ASN A 2 2.47 -4.63 14.07
C ASN A 2 2.25 -6.09 13.73
N LYS A 3 1.10 -6.61 14.10
CA LYS A 3 0.79 -8.01 13.81
C LYS A 3 -0.16 -8.07 12.64
N VAL A 4 0.38 -8.41 11.49
CA VAL A 4 -0.44 -8.75 10.34
C VAL A 4 -0.58 -10.26 10.33
N SER A 5 -1.74 -10.74 10.74
CA SER A 5 -1.97 -12.17 10.80
C SER A 5 -2.11 -12.77 9.42
N LYS A 6 -2.75 -12.06 8.52
CA LYS A 6 -3.04 -12.61 7.20
C LYS A 6 -3.19 -11.51 6.17
N ILE A 7 -2.67 -11.78 4.98
CA ILE A 7 -2.92 -10.94 3.81
C ILE A 7 -3.88 -11.70 2.93
N ILE A 8 -4.99 -11.06 2.61
CA ILE A 8 -6.02 -11.66 1.75
C ILE A 8 -5.81 -11.14 0.34
N TRP A 9 -5.38 -12.01 -0.54
CA TRP A 9 -5.10 -11.68 -1.94
C TRP A 9 -6.36 -11.90 -2.76
N THR A 10 -6.93 -10.82 -3.28
CA THR A 10 -8.09 -10.94 -4.17
C THR A 10 -7.64 -11.31 -5.57
N ASP A 11 -8.53 -11.93 -6.34
CA ASP A 11 -8.24 -12.26 -7.74
C ASP A 11 -7.92 -11.02 -8.55
N TYR A 12 -8.64 -9.93 -8.28
CA TYR A 12 -8.41 -8.66 -8.95
C TYR A 12 -6.99 -8.14 -8.68
N PHE A 13 -6.57 -8.16 -7.41
CA PHE A 13 -5.24 -7.68 -7.05
C PHE A 13 -4.16 -8.55 -7.71
N ASN A 14 -4.32 -9.87 -7.67
CA ASN A 14 -3.38 -10.79 -8.30
C ASN A 14 -3.27 -10.54 -9.80
N TYR A 15 -4.41 -10.32 -10.45
CA TYR A 15 -4.43 -10.01 -11.88
C TYR A 15 -3.67 -8.72 -12.18
N ARG A 16 -3.95 -7.66 -11.43
CA ARG A 16 -3.33 -6.35 -11.64
C ARG A 16 -1.82 -6.38 -11.40
N THR A 17 -1.38 -7.06 -10.35
CA THR A 17 0.05 -7.14 -10.05
C THR A 17 0.80 -7.93 -11.12
N LYS A 18 0.22 -9.02 -11.57
CA LYS A 18 0.83 -9.83 -12.64
C LYS A 18 0.89 -9.05 -13.94
N LEU A 19 -0.18 -8.37 -14.30
CA LEU A 19 -0.25 -7.58 -15.53
C LEU A 19 0.82 -6.48 -15.55
N ARG A 20 1.06 -5.84 -14.41
CA ARG A 20 2.03 -4.75 -14.29
C ARG A 20 3.44 -5.20 -13.98
N GLY A 21 3.67 -6.50 -13.83
CA GLY A 21 5.00 -7.03 -13.58
C GLY A 21 5.52 -6.81 -12.18
N PHE A 22 4.65 -6.68 -11.19
CA PHE A 22 5.07 -6.56 -9.80
C PHE A 22 5.28 -7.93 -9.17
N ASP A 23 6.29 -8.01 -8.31
CA ASP A 23 6.62 -9.24 -7.58
C ASP A 23 5.81 -9.30 -6.30
N LYS A 24 4.99 -10.34 -6.19
CA LYS A 24 4.10 -10.50 -5.05
C LYS A 24 4.87 -10.67 -3.72
N ALA A 25 6.03 -11.31 -3.75
CA ALA A 25 6.83 -11.48 -2.54
C ALA A 25 7.33 -10.12 -2.01
N ILE A 26 7.71 -9.22 -2.91
CA ILE A 26 8.12 -7.87 -2.52
C ILE A 26 6.94 -7.10 -1.96
N ILE A 27 5.77 -7.22 -2.60
CA ILE A 27 4.54 -6.57 -2.12
C ILE A 27 4.20 -7.06 -0.72
N GLU A 28 4.30 -8.36 -0.47
CA GLU A 28 4.03 -8.91 0.85
C GLU A 28 4.96 -8.33 1.90
N THR A 29 6.24 -8.20 1.59
CA THR A 29 7.22 -7.60 2.49
C THR A 29 6.84 -6.16 2.83
N ILE A 30 6.41 -5.39 1.83
CA ILE A 30 5.98 -4.00 2.06
C ILE A 30 4.75 -3.97 2.97
N LEU A 31 3.76 -4.80 2.68
CA LEU A 31 2.52 -4.83 3.47
C LEU A 31 2.77 -5.20 4.93
N ARG A 32 3.73 -6.09 5.19
CA ARG A 32 4.00 -6.54 6.55
C ARG A 32 4.94 -5.63 7.33
N PHE A 33 5.94 -5.06 6.66
CA PHE A 33 7.06 -4.45 7.38
C PHE A 33 7.29 -2.98 7.12
N SER A 34 6.72 -2.39 6.08
CA SER A 34 6.94 -0.97 5.85
C SER A 34 6.32 -0.14 6.96
N THR A 35 7.05 0.86 7.42
CA THR A 35 6.60 1.74 8.49
C THR A 35 5.96 3.02 7.96
N GLU A 36 6.06 3.28 6.67
CA GLU A 36 5.48 4.49 6.08
C GLU A 36 4.04 4.23 5.69
N ARG A 37 3.12 4.61 6.57
CA ARG A 37 1.71 4.37 6.38
C ARG A 37 0.92 5.63 6.62
N TYR A 38 -0.11 5.81 5.80
CA TYR A 38 -0.99 6.98 5.85
C TYR A 38 -2.43 6.53 5.73
N PHE A 39 -3.34 7.44 6.06
CA PHE A 39 -4.76 7.27 5.75
C PHE A 39 -5.12 8.30 4.68
N ASP A 40 -5.74 7.84 3.61
CA ASP A 40 -6.17 8.68 2.49
C ASP A 40 -7.62 9.11 2.75
N ILE A 41 -7.80 10.38 3.08
CA ILE A 41 -9.13 10.93 3.40
C ILE A 41 -10.05 10.87 2.18
N ALA A 42 -9.49 11.05 0.98
CA ALA A 42 -10.29 11.09 -0.25
C ALA A 42 -10.91 9.73 -0.57
N THR A 43 -10.15 8.65 -0.41
CA THR A 43 -10.62 7.30 -0.72
C THR A 43 -11.07 6.54 0.51
N LYS A 44 -10.75 7.06 1.70
CA LYS A 44 -11.02 6.43 3.00
C LYS A 44 -10.35 5.07 3.11
N ARG A 45 -9.13 4.99 2.63
CA ARG A 45 -8.34 3.77 2.67
C ARG A 45 -7.01 3.99 3.34
N ASN A 46 -6.50 2.93 3.93
CA ASN A 46 -5.14 2.91 4.44
C ASN A 46 -4.18 2.81 3.27
N ILE A 47 -3.02 3.44 3.42
CA ILE A 47 -1.98 3.48 2.39
C ILE A 47 -0.67 3.02 3.00
N VAL A 48 0.06 2.17 2.31
CA VAL A 48 1.43 1.83 2.68
C VAL A 48 2.35 2.16 1.51
N ILE A 49 3.51 2.72 1.85
CA ILE A 49 4.53 3.10 0.88
C ILE A 49 5.73 2.18 1.05
N GLY A 50 6.32 1.75 -0.04
CA GLY A 50 7.53 0.95 -0.01
C GLY A 50 8.24 0.98 -1.33
N LYS A 51 9.40 0.34 -1.38
CA LYS A 51 10.17 0.21 -2.61
C LYS A 51 9.98 -1.16 -3.21
N HIS A 52 9.61 -1.17 -4.47
CA HIS A 52 9.59 -2.38 -5.29
C HIS A 52 10.78 -2.27 -6.24
N ASN A 53 11.87 -2.95 -5.88
CA ASN A 53 13.16 -2.78 -6.54
C ASN A 53 13.61 -1.31 -6.44
N THR A 54 13.71 -0.60 -7.56
CA THR A 54 14.12 0.80 -7.56
C THR A 54 12.96 1.79 -7.54
N LYS A 55 11.73 1.28 -7.66
CA LYS A 55 10.56 2.14 -7.79
C LYS A 55 9.84 2.28 -6.46
N LEU A 56 9.40 3.48 -6.15
CA LEU A 56 8.55 3.72 -5.00
C LEU A 56 7.12 3.37 -5.38
N VAL A 57 6.47 2.57 -4.55
CA VAL A 57 5.09 2.13 -4.81
C VAL A 57 4.19 2.49 -3.63
N LEU A 58 2.93 2.65 -3.97
CA LEU A 58 1.86 3.00 -3.05
C LEU A 58 0.80 1.91 -3.15
N ILE A 59 0.46 1.31 -2.02
CA ILE A 59 -0.50 0.20 -1.98
C ILE A 59 -1.65 0.58 -1.05
N PRO A 60 -2.81 0.94 -1.62
CA PRO A 60 -4.03 1.07 -0.81
C PRO A 60 -4.49 -0.28 -0.32
N TYR A 61 -4.91 -0.34 0.92
CA TYR A 61 -5.40 -1.59 1.49
C TYR A 61 -6.52 -1.33 2.48
N ASP A 62 -7.39 -2.32 2.63
CA ASP A 62 -8.39 -2.34 3.68
C ASP A 62 -7.88 -3.21 4.82
N LYS A 63 -8.31 -2.88 6.03
CA LYS A 63 -7.91 -3.62 7.21
C LYS A 63 -9.17 -4.09 7.93
N ILE A 64 -9.29 -5.41 8.09
CA ILE A 64 -10.40 -6.01 8.81
C ILE A 64 -9.79 -6.83 9.94
N LYS A 65 -9.96 -6.34 11.17
CA LYS A 65 -9.28 -6.88 12.35
C LYS A 65 -7.77 -6.80 12.12
N GLU A 66 -7.06 -7.92 12.13
CA GLU A 66 -5.62 -7.95 11.88
C GLU A 66 -5.28 -8.32 10.45
N ASN A 67 -6.29 -8.55 9.61
CA ASN A 67 -6.07 -8.94 8.23
C ASN A 67 -5.94 -7.73 7.32
N ILE A 68 -5.06 -7.83 6.33
CA ILE A 68 -4.84 -6.79 5.33
C ILE A 68 -5.34 -7.30 3.99
N ILE A 69 -6.13 -6.47 3.31
CA ILE A 69 -6.65 -6.78 1.99
C ILE A 69 -6.15 -5.70 1.03
N PRO A 70 -5.04 -5.95 0.30
CA PRO A 70 -4.57 -4.94 -0.65
C PRO A 70 -5.55 -4.78 -1.79
N VAL A 71 -5.78 -3.52 -2.18
CA VAL A 71 -6.78 -3.18 -3.19
C VAL A 71 -6.13 -3.07 -4.57
N THR A 72 -5.05 -2.32 -4.65
CA THR A 72 -4.31 -2.13 -5.89
C THR A 72 -2.88 -1.68 -5.56
N ILE A 73 -2.07 -1.44 -6.59
CA ILE A 73 -0.71 -0.96 -6.43
C ILE A 73 -0.40 0.03 -7.54
N HIS A 74 0.26 1.13 -7.18
CA HIS A 74 0.64 2.17 -8.11
C HIS A 74 2.09 2.58 -7.86
N THR A 75 2.79 2.96 -8.91
CA THR A 75 4.07 3.66 -8.72
C THR A 75 3.77 5.08 -8.26
N THR A 76 4.66 5.64 -7.47
CA THR A 76 4.52 6.99 -6.95
C THR A 76 5.89 7.66 -6.85
N SER A 77 5.92 8.88 -6.31
CA SER A 77 7.15 9.62 -6.09
C SER A 77 7.08 10.34 -4.76
N ARG A 78 8.24 10.71 -4.22
CA ARG A 78 8.27 11.53 -3.00
C ARG A 78 7.54 12.84 -3.18
N GLN A 79 7.65 13.42 -4.35
CA GLN A 79 6.96 14.67 -4.65
C GLN A 79 5.44 14.51 -4.55
N GLN A 80 4.90 13.42 -5.09
CA GLN A 80 3.46 13.17 -5.01
C GLN A 80 3.01 12.91 -3.57
N ILE A 81 3.77 12.13 -2.83
CA ILE A 81 3.44 11.83 -1.43
C ILE A 81 3.46 13.12 -0.61
N ASN A 82 4.52 13.91 -0.75
CA ASN A 82 4.65 15.16 -0.01
C ASN A 82 3.52 16.13 -0.34
N PHE A 83 3.11 16.19 -1.59
CA PHE A 83 1.99 17.03 -2.00
C PHE A 83 0.70 16.61 -1.30
N ARG A 84 0.44 15.31 -1.23
CA ARG A 84 -0.77 14.80 -0.57
C ARG A 84 -0.74 14.98 0.94
N LEU A 85 0.43 14.91 1.54
CA LEU A 85 0.59 15.26 2.95
C LEU A 85 0.34 16.73 3.19
N LYS A 86 0.93 17.58 2.36
CA LYS A 86 0.81 19.03 2.49
C LYS A 86 -0.62 19.52 2.31
N THR A 87 -1.35 18.92 1.38
CA THR A 87 -2.74 19.31 1.12
C THR A 87 -3.74 18.68 2.10
N GLY A 88 -3.27 17.80 2.98
CA GLY A 88 -4.13 17.17 3.98
C GLY A 88 -4.89 15.96 3.48
N ARG A 89 -4.64 15.52 2.25
CA ARG A 89 -5.27 14.32 1.72
C ARG A 89 -4.76 13.06 2.43
N PHE A 90 -3.45 12.99 2.66
CA PHE A 90 -2.85 11.92 3.46
C PHE A 90 -2.63 12.44 4.87
N VAL A 91 -3.05 11.64 5.84
CA VAL A 91 -2.75 11.91 7.25
C VAL A 91 -2.02 10.72 7.82
N TYR A 92 -1.22 10.97 8.86
CA TYR A 92 -0.47 9.89 9.50
C TYR A 92 -1.43 8.95 10.23
N GLU A 93 -1.13 7.67 10.14
CA GLU A 93 -1.87 6.65 10.87
C GLU A 93 -1.61 6.70 12.35
#